data_53f293561f3337f67da63b42aa0fc685
#
_entry.id   53f293561f3337f67da63b42aa0fc685
#
_cell.length_a   1.000
_cell.length_b   1.000
_cell.length_c   1.000
_cell.angle_alpha   90.00
_cell.angle_beta   90.00
_cell.angle_gamma   90.00
#
_symmetry.space_group_name_H-M   'P 1'
#
loop_
_entity.id
_entity.type
_entity.pdbx_description
1 polymer ?
#
loop_
_entity_poly.entity_id
_entity_poly.type
_entity_poly.pdbx_seq_one_letter_code
_entity_poly.pdbx_strand_id
1 'polypeptide(L)'
;MSKLFGIFACLVIVALDALAGLLGIKAEGAQNQVKHLKLWFFECKEPSHDAFILGLAAAGLLAVAHILANLVGGCSYCYCTGDDIQNAPPSRQLSLACLLFTWIIMAVGMGMLVIGTMSNNKSRSSCGLLHHHFFSIGGILCFVHAIFSIAFYATSTVTIA
;
A
#
# COMPACT_ATOMS: atom_id res chain seq x y z
N MET A 1 26.14 2.86 -2.13
CA MET A 1 25.53 1.54 -2.40
C MET A 1 25.77 1.16 -3.86
N SER A 2 26.08 -0.10 -4.16
CA SER A 2 26.25 -0.52 -5.57
C SER A 2 24.91 -0.40 -6.30
N LYS A 3 24.94 0.02 -7.58
CA LYS A 3 23.75 0.14 -8.44
C LYS A 3 22.94 -1.19 -8.46
N LEU A 4 23.66 -2.31 -8.39
CA LEU A 4 23.06 -3.64 -8.38
C LEU A 4 22.18 -3.88 -7.11
N PHE A 5 22.62 -3.42 -5.95
CA PHE A 5 21.85 -3.53 -4.71
C PHE A 5 20.55 -2.72 -4.77
N GLY A 6 20.61 -1.50 -5.32
CA GLY A 6 19.42 -0.67 -5.48
C GLY A 6 18.38 -1.27 -6.45
N ILE A 7 18.84 -1.84 -7.57
CA ILE A 7 17.95 -2.54 -8.51
C ILE A 7 17.30 -3.75 -7.85
N PHE A 8 18.08 -4.56 -7.12
CA PHE A 8 17.57 -5.71 -6.40
C PHE A 8 16.52 -5.33 -5.36
N ALA A 9 16.81 -4.29 -4.56
CA ALA A 9 15.87 -3.77 -3.58
C ALA A 9 14.57 -3.26 -4.22
N CYS A 10 14.66 -2.56 -5.35
CA CYS A 10 13.49 -2.11 -6.11
C CYS A 10 12.64 -3.30 -6.58
N LEU A 11 13.25 -4.35 -7.09
CA LEU A 11 12.53 -5.57 -7.50
C LEU A 11 11.83 -6.26 -6.33
N VAL A 12 12.47 -6.29 -5.16
CA VAL A 12 11.86 -6.85 -3.93
C VAL A 12 10.64 -6.02 -3.51
N ILE A 13 10.75 -4.68 -3.52
CA ILE A 13 9.64 -3.79 -3.18
C ILE A 13 8.45 -4.02 -4.12
N VAL A 14 8.69 -4.08 -5.43
CA VAL A 14 7.64 -4.32 -6.43
C VAL A 14 6.98 -5.68 -6.23
N ALA A 15 7.76 -6.72 -5.93
CA ALA A 15 7.23 -8.05 -5.67
C ALA A 15 6.35 -8.09 -4.41
N LEU A 16 6.77 -7.41 -3.33
CA LEU A 16 5.99 -7.30 -2.09
C LEU A 16 4.68 -6.55 -2.31
N ASP A 17 4.72 -5.42 -3.02
CA ASP A 17 3.53 -4.63 -3.35
C ASP A 17 2.56 -5.40 -4.25
N ALA A 18 3.08 -6.14 -5.25
CA ALA A 18 2.27 -6.98 -6.13
C ALA A 18 1.59 -8.11 -5.35
N LEU A 19 2.31 -8.77 -4.44
CA LEU A 19 1.74 -9.80 -3.56
C LEU A 19 0.69 -9.19 -2.62
N ALA A 20 0.97 -8.04 -2.02
CA ALA A 20 0.00 -7.32 -1.18
C ALA A 20 -1.27 -6.99 -1.95
N GLY A 21 -1.15 -6.48 -3.19
CA GLY A 21 -2.26 -6.17 -4.05
C GLY A 21 -3.11 -7.40 -4.40
N LEU A 22 -2.47 -8.50 -4.77
CA LEU A 22 -3.16 -9.77 -5.07
C LEU A 22 -3.87 -10.34 -3.84
N LEU A 23 -3.24 -10.28 -2.66
CA LEU A 23 -3.86 -10.73 -1.41
C LEU A 23 -5.05 -9.86 -1.02
N GLY A 24 -4.97 -8.54 -1.22
CA GLY A 24 -6.10 -7.63 -1.01
C GLY A 24 -7.29 -7.98 -1.90
N ILE A 25 -7.07 -8.21 -3.19
CA ILE A 25 -8.13 -8.61 -4.13
C ILE A 25 -8.71 -9.98 -3.76
N LYS A 26 -7.86 -10.94 -3.36
CA LYS A 26 -8.33 -12.25 -2.89
C LYS A 26 -9.13 -12.16 -1.58
N ALA A 27 -8.74 -11.26 -0.67
CA ALA A 27 -9.49 -11.00 0.56
C ALA A 27 -10.91 -10.50 0.25
N GLU A 28 -11.07 -9.63 -0.74
CA GLU A 28 -12.40 -9.20 -1.23
C GLU A 28 -13.20 -10.37 -1.77
N GLY A 29 -12.58 -11.24 -2.57
CA GLY A 29 -13.21 -12.46 -3.08
C GLY A 29 -13.69 -13.37 -1.96
N ALA A 30 -12.84 -13.65 -0.96
CA ALA A 30 -13.18 -14.46 0.21
C ALA A 30 -14.30 -13.82 1.04
N GLN A 31 -14.28 -12.51 1.19
CA GLN A 31 -15.32 -11.75 1.85
C GLN A 31 -16.67 -11.88 1.11
N ASN A 32 -16.68 -11.90 -0.23
CA ASN A 32 -17.89 -11.97 -1.03
C ASN A 32 -18.48 -13.38 -1.13
N GLN A 33 -17.73 -14.43 -0.80
CA GLN A 33 -18.21 -15.82 -0.79
C GLN A 33 -19.04 -16.15 0.45
N VAL A 34 -18.98 -15.36 1.52
CA VAL A 34 -19.79 -15.57 2.72
C VAL A 34 -21.25 -15.22 2.44
N LYS A 35 -22.16 -16.12 2.82
CA LYS A 35 -23.62 -15.98 2.58
C LYS A 35 -24.15 -14.67 3.14
N HIS A 36 -24.75 -13.87 2.25
CA HIS A 36 -25.47 -12.66 2.62
C HIS A 36 -26.89 -13.01 3.07
N LEU A 37 -27.20 -12.81 4.33
CA LEU A 37 -28.58 -12.75 4.83
C LEU A 37 -29.09 -11.33 4.57
N LYS A 38 -29.81 -11.14 3.46
CA LYS A 38 -30.52 -9.90 3.15
C LYS A 38 -31.82 -9.85 3.95
N LEU A 39 -31.84 -9.08 5.00
CA LEU A 39 -33.06 -8.65 5.68
C LEU A 39 -33.36 -7.20 5.28
N TRP A 40 -34.18 -7.04 4.27
CA TRP A 40 -34.86 -5.85 3.73
C TRP A 40 -34.04 -4.56 3.57
N PHE A 41 -33.44 -4.00 4.60
CA PHE A 41 -32.58 -2.82 4.59
C PHE A 41 -31.28 -2.99 5.36
N PHE A 42 -31.07 -4.12 6.04
CA PHE A 42 -29.87 -4.41 6.79
C PHE A 42 -29.18 -5.66 6.23
N GLU A 43 -27.99 -5.49 5.74
CA GLU A 43 -27.14 -6.58 5.32
C GLU A 43 -26.24 -6.97 6.50
N CYS A 44 -26.57 -8.08 7.15
CA CYS A 44 -25.72 -8.67 8.17
C CYS A 44 -24.78 -9.66 7.49
N LYS A 45 -23.49 -9.32 7.46
CA LYS A 45 -22.44 -10.15 6.89
C LYS A 45 -21.72 -10.89 8.00
N GLU A 46 -21.60 -12.20 7.83
CA GLU A 46 -20.78 -13.02 8.71
C GLU A 46 -19.29 -12.71 8.45
N PRO A 47 -18.45 -12.52 9.50
CA PRO A 47 -17.04 -12.22 9.33
C PRO A 47 -16.31 -13.41 8.70
N SER A 48 -15.53 -13.17 7.64
CA SER A 48 -14.72 -14.18 6.97
C SER A 48 -13.33 -14.23 7.58
N HIS A 49 -12.98 -15.37 8.20
CA HIS A 49 -11.66 -15.61 8.75
C HIS A 49 -10.56 -15.56 7.67
N ASP A 50 -10.85 -16.06 6.48
CA ASP A 50 -9.91 -16.05 5.36
C ASP A 50 -9.66 -14.62 4.86
N ALA A 51 -10.70 -13.80 4.74
CA ALA A 51 -10.58 -12.40 4.40
C ALA A 51 -9.77 -11.62 5.46
N PHE A 52 -9.96 -11.94 6.75
CA PHE A 52 -9.18 -11.35 7.84
C PHE A 52 -7.69 -11.64 7.69
N ILE A 53 -7.30 -12.90 7.50
CA ILE A 53 -5.88 -13.32 7.37
C ILE A 53 -5.26 -12.72 6.11
N LEU A 54 -5.95 -12.80 4.97
CA LEU A 54 -5.46 -12.26 3.70
C LEU A 54 -5.29 -10.75 3.75
N GLY A 55 -6.23 -10.03 4.36
CA GLY A 55 -6.15 -8.60 4.56
C GLY A 55 -5.01 -8.18 5.48
N LEU A 56 -4.81 -8.91 6.59
CA LEU A 56 -3.71 -8.68 7.52
C LEU A 56 -2.35 -8.92 6.85
N ALA A 57 -2.23 -10.00 6.07
CA ALA A 57 -1.02 -10.30 5.30
C ALA A 57 -0.73 -9.21 4.25
N ALA A 58 -1.76 -8.75 3.52
CA ALA A 58 -1.62 -7.66 2.55
C ALA A 58 -1.13 -6.36 3.21
N ALA A 59 -1.72 -5.99 4.36
CA ALA A 59 -1.30 -4.80 5.12
C ALA A 59 0.15 -4.92 5.61
N GLY A 60 0.55 -6.09 6.11
CA GLY A 60 1.93 -6.36 6.54
C GLY A 60 2.94 -6.26 5.40
N LEU A 61 2.63 -6.83 4.24
CA LEU A 61 3.51 -6.76 3.06
C LEU A 61 3.65 -5.32 2.54
N LEU A 62 2.56 -4.55 2.49
CA LEU A 62 2.60 -3.14 2.10
C LEU A 62 3.46 -2.32 3.08
N ALA A 63 3.34 -2.56 4.38
CA ALA A 63 4.16 -1.89 5.39
C ALA A 63 5.66 -2.20 5.20
N VAL A 64 6.02 -3.46 4.98
CA VAL A 64 7.41 -3.88 4.74
C VAL A 64 7.94 -3.26 3.44
N ALA A 65 7.16 -3.29 2.35
CA ALA A 65 7.54 -2.67 1.09
C ALA A 65 7.82 -1.16 1.25
N HIS A 66 6.96 -0.45 1.99
CA HIS A 66 7.12 0.98 2.25
C HIS A 66 8.36 1.29 3.10
N ILE A 67 8.62 0.50 4.16
CA ILE A 67 9.83 0.64 4.97
C ILE A 67 11.09 0.43 4.11
N LEU A 68 11.11 -0.60 3.28
CA LEU A 68 12.24 -0.86 2.38
C LEU A 68 12.43 0.28 1.37
N ALA A 69 11.36 0.81 0.80
CA ALA A 69 11.42 1.94 -0.13
C ALA A 69 12.04 3.18 0.53
N ASN A 70 11.67 3.46 1.79
CA ASN A 70 12.24 4.57 2.55
C ASN A 70 13.70 4.32 2.95
N LEU A 71 14.08 3.10 3.31
CA LEU A 71 15.47 2.77 3.64
C LEU A 71 16.40 2.89 2.44
N VAL A 72 15.95 2.46 1.27
CA VAL A 72 16.77 2.48 0.03
C VAL A 72 16.85 3.89 -0.57
N GLY A 73 15.76 4.65 -0.53
CA GLY A 73 15.66 5.98 -1.13
C GLY A 73 15.79 7.14 -0.14
N GLY A 74 15.33 6.95 1.09
CA GLY A 74 15.16 8.03 2.07
C GLY A 74 16.45 8.54 2.71
N CYS A 75 17.50 7.72 2.80
CA CYS A 75 18.78 8.15 3.42
C CYS A 75 19.45 9.31 2.70
N SER A 76 19.17 9.52 1.42
CA SER A 76 19.73 10.63 0.65
C SER A 76 18.99 11.95 0.85
N TYR A 77 17.78 11.93 1.41
CA TYR A 77 16.89 13.10 1.52
C TYR A 77 16.72 13.65 2.93
N CYS A 78 17.14 12.94 3.98
CA CYS A 78 17.03 13.40 5.37
C CYS A 78 17.81 14.67 5.69
N TYR A 79 18.63 15.18 4.79
CA TYR A 79 19.51 16.35 4.99
C TYR A 79 19.04 17.61 4.25
N CYS A 80 17.81 17.65 3.71
CA CYS A 80 17.38 18.79 2.90
C CYS A 80 16.59 19.81 3.73
N THR A 81 17.12 21.03 3.83
CA THR A 81 16.41 22.21 4.30
C THR A 81 15.47 22.73 3.21
N GLY A 82 14.31 23.31 3.58
CA GLY A 82 13.29 23.75 2.62
C GLY A 82 13.78 24.70 1.51
N ASP A 83 14.76 25.55 1.79
CA ASP A 83 15.34 26.50 0.83
C ASP A 83 16.16 25.79 -0.26
N ASP A 84 16.72 24.61 0.04
CA ASP A 84 17.47 23.80 -0.91
C ASP A 84 16.58 23.11 -1.96
N ILE A 85 15.29 22.97 -1.67
CA ILE A 85 14.33 22.26 -2.54
C ILE A 85 13.89 23.17 -3.69
N GLN A 86 13.68 24.46 -3.48
CA GLN A 86 13.25 25.39 -4.52
C GLN A 86 14.33 25.60 -5.60
N ASN A 87 15.59 25.52 -5.20
CA ASN A 87 16.74 25.65 -6.11
C ASN A 87 17.29 24.31 -6.63
N ALA A 88 16.64 23.20 -6.25
CA ALA A 88 17.06 21.86 -6.67
C ALA A 88 16.75 21.58 -8.14
N PRO A 89 17.55 20.75 -8.83
CA PRO A 89 17.27 20.33 -10.18
C PRO A 89 15.91 19.64 -10.29
N PRO A 90 15.22 19.71 -11.45
CA PRO A 90 13.87 19.16 -11.63
C PRO A 90 13.74 17.66 -11.27
N SER A 91 14.80 16.88 -11.51
CA SER A 91 14.84 15.45 -11.14
C SER A 91 14.71 15.23 -9.64
N ARG A 92 15.32 16.10 -8.83
CA ARG A 92 15.25 16.02 -7.36
C ARG A 92 13.87 16.43 -6.84
N GLN A 93 13.28 17.48 -7.42
CA GLN A 93 11.91 17.89 -7.10
C GLN A 93 10.91 16.79 -7.41
N LEU A 94 11.05 16.14 -8.58
CA LEU A 94 10.21 15.02 -8.97
C LEU A 94 10.37 13.82 -8.03
N SER A 95 11.58 13.51 -7.61
CA SER A 95 11.85 12.44 -6.67
C SER A 95 11.16 12.68 -5.31
N LEU A 96 11.23 13.92 -4.80
CA LEU A 96 10.53 14.30 -3.57
C LEU A 96 9.01 14.19 -3.71
N ALA A 97 8.47 14.64 -4.86
CA ALA A 97 7.04 14.51 -5.13
C ALA A 97 6.61 13.04 -5.15
N CYS A 98 7.36 12.16 -5.82
CA CYS A 98 7.10 10.71 -5.81
C CYS A 98 7.13 10.14 -4.39
N LEU A 99 8.10 10.55 -3.56
CA LEU A 99 8.19 10.12 -2.17
C LEU A 99 6.95 10.56 -1.36
N LEU A 100 6.50 11.80 -1.50
CA LEU A 100 5.29 12.28 -0.84
C LEU A 100 4.05 11.49 -1.29
N PHE A 101 3.93 11.20 -2.58
CA PHE A 101 2.83 10.37 -3.10
C PHE A 101 2.87 8.94 -2.54
N THR A 102 4.05 8.31 -2.38
CA THR A 102 4.13 6.99 -1.75
C THR A 102 3.61 7.01 -0.32
N TRP A 103 3.87 8.08 0.46
CA TRP A 103 3.35 8.23 1.81
C TRP A 103 1.82 8.38 1.84
N ILE A 104 1.25 9.19 0.94
CA ILE A 104 -0.21 9.37 0.84
C ILE A 104 -0.88 8.04 0.45
N ILE A 105 -0.36 7.37 -0.59
CA ILE A 105 -0.89 6.10 -1.07
C ILE A 105 -0.77 5.02 0.01
N MET A 106 0.36 4.98 0.73
CA MET A 106 0.57 4.09 1.86
C MET A 106 -0.49 4.32 2.95
N ALA A 107 -0.72 5.57 3.36
CA ALA A 107 -1.68 5.90 4.41
C ALA A 107 -3.11 5.49 4.02
N VAL A 108 -3.54 5.81 2.79
CA VAL A 108 -4.87 5.47 2.30
C VAL A 108 -5.01 3.96 2.09
N GLY A 109 -4.04 3.32 1.42
CA GLY A 109 -4.05 1.87 1.16
C GLY A 109 -4.05 1.05 2.44
N MET A 110 -3.18 1.40 3.39
CA MET A 110 -3.14 0.78 4.72
C MET A 110 -4.46 0.97 5.46
N GLY A 111 -5.02 2.19 5.45
CA GLY A 111 -6.31 2.48 6.07
C GLY A 111 -7.42 1.60 5.52
N MET A 112 -7.51 1.45 4.19
CA MET A 112 -8.52 0.60 3.54
C MET A 112 -8.34 -0.88 3.90
N LEU A 113 -7.11 -1.40 3.86
CA LEU A 113 -6.81 -2.79 4.23
C LEU A 113 -7.12 -3.07 5.71
N VAL A 114 -6.77 -2.15 6.61
CA VAL A 114 -7.03 -2.27 8.05
C VAL A 114 -8.53 -2.24 8.34
N ILE A 115 -9.28 -1.29 7.74
CA ILE A 115 -10.74 -1.22 7.90
C ILE A 115 -11.39 -2.51 7.40
N GLY A 116 -11.01 -2.99 6.21
CA GLY A 116 -11.50 -4.25 5.66
C GLY A 116 -11.19 -5.44 6.57
N THR A 117 -9.98 -5.50 7.11
CA THR A 117 -9.54 -6.56 8.02
C THR A 117 -10.32 -6.52 9.34
N MET A 118 -10.46 -5.34 9.96
CA MET A 118 -11.20 -5.18 11.21
C MET A 118 -12.69 -5.51 11.07
N SER A 119 -13.26 -5.25 9.91
CA SER A 119 -14.65 -5.60 9.59
C SER A 119 -14.88 -7.11 9.53
N ASN A 120 -13.83 -7.89 9.26
CA ASN A 120 -13.87 -9.36 9.21
C ASN A 120 -13.35 -10.03 10.49
N ASN A 121 -13.11 -9.26 11.55
CA ASN A 121 -12.74 -9.84 12.85
C ASN A 121 -13.98 -10.42 13.54
N LYS A 122 -13.88 -11.69 13.99
CA LYS A 122 -14.95 -12.44 14.67
C LYS A 122 -15.55 -11.74 15.90
N SER A 123 -14.83 -10.80 16.51
CA SER A 123 -15.28 -10.01 17.65
C SER A 123 -16.30 -8.91 17.31
N ARG A 124 -16.52 -8.62 16.05
CA ARG A 124 -17.42 -7.57 15.58
C ARG A 124 -18.42 -8.12 14.57
N SER A 125 -19.52 -8.67 15.04
CA SER A 125 -20.71 -8.80 14.20
C SER A 125 -21.30 -7.39 14.03
N SER A 126 -20.95 -6.69 12.99
CA SER A 126 -21.51 -5.39 12.68
C SER A 126 -22.50 -5.52 11.53
N CYS A 127 -23.79 -5.36 11.85
CA CYS A 127 -24.79 -5.01 10.86
C CYS A 127 -24.58 -3.52 10.52
N GLY A 128 -24.07 -3.20 9.36
CA GLY A 128 -23.77 -1.83 8.97
C GLY A 128 -23.98 -1.58 7.48
N LEU A 129 -24.43 -0.36 7.17
CA LEU A 129 -24.52 0.16 5.83
C LEU A 129 -23.14 0.22 5.18
N LEU A 130 -23.03 -0.25 3.95
CA LEU A 130 -21.89 -0.13 3.04
C LEU A 130 -20.59 -0.83 3.46
N HIS A 131 -20.46 -2.07 3.04
CA HIS A 131 -19.18 -2.78 3.07
C HIS A 131 -18.73 -3.12 1.66
N HIS A 132 -18.47 -2.12 0.83
CA HIS A 132 -18.10 -2.39 -0.53
C HIS A 132 -16.65 -1.99 -0.81
N HIS A 133 -15.84 -3.01 -1.19
CA HIS A 133 -14.59 -2.84 -1.91
C HIS A 133 -13.36 -2.28 -1.16
N PHE A 134 -13.34 -2.28 0.18
CA PHE A 134 -12.17 -1.80 0.93
C PHE A 134 -10.90 -2.59 0.59
N PHE A 135 -11.00 -3.91 0.49
CA PHE A 135 -9.87 -4.76 0.14
C PHE A 135 -9.44 -4.58 -1.32
N SER A 136 -10.39 -4.45 -2.24
CA SER A 136 -10.08 -4.19 -3.65
C SER A 136 -9.40 -2.84 -3.84
N ILE A 137 -9.91 -1.79 -3.20
CA ILE A 137 -9.31 -0.45 -3.26
C ILE A 137 -7.92 -0.48 -2.64
N GLY A 138 -7.76 -1.07 -1.45
CA GLY A 138 -6.46 -1.23 -0.80
C GLY A 138 -5.48 -2.02 -1.65
N GLY A 139 -5.94 -3.11 -2.27
CA GLY A 139 -5.14 -3.93 -3.20
C GLY A 139 -4.69 -3.16 -4.44
N ILE A 140 -5.58 -2.38 -5.07
CA ILE A 140 -5.22 -1.52 -6.21
C ILE A 140 -4.19 -0.46 -5.79
N LEU A 141 -4.35 0.13 -4.60
CA LEU A 141 -3.39 1.12 -4.09
C LEU A 141 -2.00 0.52 -3.83
N CYS A 142 -1.88 -0.79 -3.52
CA CYS A 142 -0.59 -1.46 -3.46
C CYS A 142 0.12 -1.45 -4.82
N PHE A 143 -0.59 -1.70 -5.93
CA PHE A 143 0.00 -1.61 -7.26
C PHE A 143 0.40 -0.17 -7.61
N VAL A 144 -0.41 0.81 -7.25
CA VAL A 144 -0.08 2.23 -7.44
C VAL A 144 1.15 2.61 -6.61
N HIS A 145 1.27 2.12 -5.38
CA HIS A 145 2.44 2.30 -4.53
C HIS A 145 3.71 1.75 -5.19
N ALA A 146 3.65 0.56 -5.80
CA ALA A 146 4.76 -0.02 -6.55
C ALA A 146 5.24 0.91 -7.69
N ILE A 147 4.30 1.47 -8.47
CA ILE A 147 4.62 2.37 -9.59
C ILE A 147 5.36 3.62 -9.09
N PHE A 148 4.85 4.27 -8.03
CA PHE A 148 5.51 5.45 -7.47
C PHE A 148 6.84 5.13 -6.81
N SER A 149 7.00 3.94 -6.22
CA SER A 149 8.28 3.47 -5.66
C SER A 149 9.33 3.27 -6.76
N ILE A 150 8.94 2.72 -7.92
CA ILE A 150 9.83 2.61 -9.09
C ILE A 150 10.21 4.01 -9.60
N ALA A 151 9.24 4.90 -9.77
CA ALA A 151 9.47 6.26 -10.23
C ALA A 151 10.41 7.02 -9.28
N PHE A 152 10.21 6.88 -7.98
CA PHE A 152 11.08 7.44 -6.95
C PHE A 152 12.52 6.93 -7.08
N TYR A 153 12.70 5.61 -7.22
CA TYR A 153 14.03 5.01 -7.38
C TYR A 153 14.70 5.48 -8.67
N ALA A 154 13.97 5.48 -9.80
CA ALA A 154 14.51 5.89 -11.10
C ALA A 154 14.96 7.36 -11.08
N THR A 155 14.17 8.26 -10.53
CA THR A 155 14.50 9.69 -10.44
C THR A 155 15.65 9.96 -9.46
N SER A 156 15.74 9.20 -8.36
CA SER A 156 16.82 9.30 -7.38
C SER A 156 18.17 8.90 -7.98
N THR A 157 18.19 7.86 -8.81
CA THR A 157 19.43 7.39 -9.46
C THR A 157 19.97 8.33 -10.54
N VAL A 158 19.09 9.04 -11.24
CA VAL A 158 19.49 10.06 -12.25
C VAL A 158 20.13 11.27 -11.57
N THR A 159 19.70 11.61 -10.35
CA THR A 159 20.26 12.77 -9.63
C THR A 159 21.68 12.53 -9.10
N ILE A 160 22.09 11.27 -8.93
CA ILE A 160 23.42 10.87 -8.39
C ILE A 160 24.43 10.63 -9.52
N ALA A 161 23.98 10.51 -10.75
CA ALA A 161 24.84 10.33 -11.94
C ALA A 161 25.25 11.66 -12.55
#